data_f7102c727f0733c28bb3bf00a5aca27a
#
_entry.id   f7102c727f0733c28bb3bf00a5aca27a
#
_cell.length_a   1.000
_cell.length_b   1.000
_cell.length_c   1.000
_cell.angle_alpha   90.00
_cell.angle_beta   90.00
_cell.angle_gamma   90.00
#
_symmetry.space_group_name_H-M   'P 1'
#
loop_
_entity.id
_entity.type
_entity.pdbx_description
1 polymer ?
#
loop_
_entity_poly.entity_id
_entity_poly.type
_entity_poly.pdbx_seq_one_letter_code
_entity_poly.pdbx_strand_id
1 'polypeptide(L)'
;MFATTGDLSPHRSTARFTELRRGYTKIVTTMNLREVRDRIVSVKSTQKITAAMKLVSAAKLRRAQTAIEGMSHYSDRLHGLLASFLSSSTGFTTELAAVRDCKKVVVIAVASDTGLCGTFNANVIGRVRAVLDGYKASNAEVEFYTVGKKMHDAVRKLGYTPREELMPQSSAPKYNDIAAVARELMERFRTGAIDRVEVVYSHFKSAAKQEPVGEVLLPVELKPAENDSAPTVDYIVEPGREELLAALVPKVVEVQLFTALLDAVAAEHAARVLAMQIATDNATDLISQLTLEYNKGRQQAITNELLDIMSGANR
;
A
#
# COMPACT_ATOMS: atom_id res chain seq x y z
N MET A 1 48.19 33.94 14.63
CA MET A 1 49.20 33.97 13.54
C MET A 1 48.81 32.93 12.51
N PHE A 2 48.50 33.44 11.33
CA PHE A 2 48.26 32.76 10.01
C PHE A 2 47.04 31.86 9.82
N ALA A 3 46.10 32.50 9.11
CA ALA A 3 45.07 31.89 8.27
C ALA A 3 45.66 31.27 7.02
N THR A 4 45.05 30.17 6.52
CA THR A 4 45.15 29.77 5.12
C THR A 4 43.74 29.54 4.58
N THR A 5 43.34 30.50 3.77
CA THR A 5 42.17 30.49 2.90
C THR A 5 42.39 29.50 1.75
N GLY A 6 41.59 28.46 1.72
CA GLY A 6 41.53 27.52 0.58
C GLY A 6 40.62 28.07 -0.52
N ASP A 7 41.21 28.31 -1.66
CA ASP A 7 40.68 28.83 -2.90
C ASP A 7 39.64 27.86 -3.51
N LEU A 8 38.35 28.25 -3.50
CA LEU A 8 37.25 27.59 -4.17
C LEU A 8 37.07 28.15 -5.57
N SER A 9 37.85 27.65 -6.54
CA SER A 9 37.72 28.04 -7.94
C SER A 9 36.44 27.44 -8.58
N PRO A 10 35.57 28.28 -9.18
CA PRO A 10 34.28 27.84 -9.79
C PRO A 10 34.43 27.15 -11.16
N HIS A 11 35.66 26.89 -11.65
CA HIS A 11 35.93 26.40 -13.01
C HIS A 11 35.78 24.87 -13.20
N ARG A 12 35.65 24.06 -12.16
CA ARG A 12 35.48 22.61 -12.32
C ARG A 12 34.05 22.13 -12.55
N SER A 13 33.05 22.93 -12.21
CA SER A 13 31.63 22.56 -12.35
C SER A 13 31.12 22.70 -13.80
N THR A 14 31.56 23.74 -14.50
CA THR A 14 31.10 24.06 -15.87
C THR A 14 31.66 23.11 -16.92
N ALA A 15 32.88 22.60 -16.73
CA ALA A 15 33.53 21.63 -17.65
C ALA A 15 32.78 20.27 -17.63
N ARG A 16 32.38 19.79 -16.46
CA ARG A 16 31.64 18.53 -16.30
C ARG A 16 30.21 18.59 -16.90
N PHE A 17 29.54 19.74 -16.79
CA PHE A 17 28.22 19.97 -17.42
C PHE A 17 28.32 20.06 -18.95
N THR A 18 29.42 20.60 -19.48
CA THR A 18 29.64 20.68 -20.94
C THR A 18 30.03 19.32 -21.54
N GLU A 19 30.74 18.48 -20.82
CA GLU A 19 31.05 17.11 -21.26
C GLU A 19 29.82 16.20 -21.22
N LEU A 20 28.99 16.28 -20.17
CA LEU A 20 27.72 15.59 -20.10
C LEU A 20 26.78 16.03 -21.23
N ARG A 21 26.73 17.33 -21.55
CA ARG A 21 25.93 17.86 -22.66
C ARG A 21 26.47 17.40 -24.02
N ARG A 22 27.80 17.31 -24.21
CA ARG A 22 28.41 16.77 -25.42
C ARG A 22 28.22 15.25 -25.55
N GLY A 23 28.27 14.50 -24.45
CA GLY A 23 27.91 13.07 -24.41
C GLY A 23 26.48 12.80 -24.80
N TYR A 24 25.54 13.57 -24.24
CA TYR A 24 24.12 13.51 -24.62
C TYR A 24 23.87 13.88 -26.08
N THR A 25 24.52 14.92 -26.59
CA THR A 25 24.37 15.34 -28.00
C THR A 25 24.95 14.29 -28.96
N LYS A 26 26.01 13.57 -28.58
CA LYS A 26 26.65 12.54 -29.42
C LYS A 26 25.81 11.24 -29.47
N ILE A 27 25.05 10.92 -28.42
CA ILE A 27 24.15 9.75 -28.39
C ILE A 27 22.88 10.02 -29.23
N VAL A 28 22.43 11.28 -29.31
CA VAL A 28 21.24 11.67 -30.09
C VAL A 28 21.50 11.70 -31.61
N THR A 29 22.75 11.80 -32.04
CA THR A 29 23.10 12.01 -33.47
C THR A 29 23.08 10.73 -34.31
N THR A 30 22.79 9.55 -33.74
CA THR A 30 22.75 8.28 -34.48
C THR A 30 21.44 7.47 -34.32
N MET A 31 20.40 8.01 -33.71
CA MET A 31 19.11 7.32 -33.68
C MET A 31 18.48 7.33 -35.09
N ASN A 32 18.31 6.14 -35.66
CA ASN A 32 17.63 5.95 -36.94
C ASN A 32 16.17 6.44 -36.79
N LEU A 33 15.69 7.28 -37.73
CA LEU A 33 14.32 7.80 -37.76
C LEU A 33 13.26 6.69 -37.58
N ARG A 34 13.55 5.52 -38.11
CA ARG A 34 12.69 4.33 -37.97
C ARG A 34 12.61 3.91 -36.49
N GLU A 35 13.69 3.89 -35.77
CA GLU A 35 13.77 3.52 -34.35
C GLU A 35 12.97 4.51 -33.47
N VAL A 36 13.11 5.83 -33.72
CA VAL A 36 12.31 6.85 -33.03
C VAL A 36 10.82 6.67 -33.28
N ARG A 37 10.43 6.37 -34.52
CA ARG A 37 9.04 6.08 -34.88
C ARG A 37 8.49 4.85 -34.17
N ASP A 38 9.25 3.78 -34.14
CA ASP A 38 8.86 2.52 -33.47
C ASP A 38 8.72 2.74 -31.94
N ARG A 39 9.60 3.57 -31.37
CA ARG A 39 9.51 3.99 -29.95
C ARG A 39 8.26 4.81 -29.67
N ILE A 40 7.88 5.74 -30.55
CA ILE A 40 6.63 6.50 -30.44
C ILE A 40 5.42 5.54 -30.42
N VAL A 41 5.39 4.55 -31.28
CA VAL A 41 4.31 3.56 -31.36
C VAL A 41 4.23 2.75 -30.07
N SER A 42 5.36 2.28 -29.55
CA SER A 42 5.43 1.53 -28.29
C SER A 42 4.95 2.35 -27.09
N VAL A 43 5.41 3.60 -26.96
CA VAL A 43 5.00 4.49 -25.85
C VAL A 43 3.50 4.84 -25.95
N LYS A 44 2.96 5.06 -27.16
CA LYS A 44 1.51 5.25 -27.36
C LYS A 44 0.69 4.03 -26.93
N SER A 45 1.19 2.83 -27.17
CA SER A 45 0.54 1.60 -26.68
C SER A 45 0.56 1.53 -25.15
N THR A 46 1.71 1.81 -24.55
CA THR A 46 1.86 1.85 -23.07
C THR A 46 0.92 2.89 -22.45
N GLN A 47 0.81 4.09 -23.03
CA GLN A 47 -0.10 5.14 -22.58
C GLN A 47 -1.57 4.66 -22.56
N LYS A 48 -2.01 3.97 -23.60
CA LYS A 48 -3.37 3.42 -23.66
C LYS A 48 -3.61 2.36 -22.59
N ILE A 49 -2.61 1.50 -22.34
CA ILE A 49 -2.68 0.45 -21.33
C ILE A 49 -2.77 1.07 -19.94
N THR A 50 -1.89 2.03 -19.60
CA THR A 50 -1.89 2.68 -18.29
C THR A 50 -3.18 3.48 -18.05
N ALA A 51 -3.71 4.15 -19.06
CA ALA A 51 -5.01 4.84 -19.00
C ALA A 51 -6.16 3.86 -18.72
N ALA A 52 -6.19 2.71 -19.40
CA ALA A 52 -7.20 1.66 -19.15
C ALA A 52 -7.07 1.08 -17.73
N MET A 53 -5.84 0.80 -17.26
CA MET A 53 -5.59 0.29 -15.92
C MET A 53 -6.01 1.31 -14.84
N LYS A 54 -5.83 2.61 -15.07
CA LYS A 54 -6.33 3.68 -14.20
C LYS A 54 -7.85 3.60 -14.05
N LEU A 55 -8.60 3.47 -15.15
CA LEU A 55 -10.07 3.40 -15.12
C LEU A 55 -10.57 2.15 -14.38
N VAL A 56 -9.96 0.99 -14.62
CA VAL A 56 -10.31 -0.26 -13.92
C VAL A 56 -10.04 -0.13 -12.42
N SER A 57 -8.88 0.45 -12.05
CA SER A 57 -8.52 0.65 -10.63
C SER A 57 -9.43 1.66 -9.96
N ALA A 58 -9.85 2.73 -10.65
CA ALA A 58 -10.80 3.70 -10.13
C ALA A 58 -12.18 3.09 -9.87
N ALA A 59 -12.66 2.20 -10.76
CA ALA A 59 -13.90 1.48 -10.55
C ALA A 59 -13.83 0.53 -9.34
N LYS A 60 -12.71 -0.15 -9.15
CA LYS A 60 -12.46 -1.02 -7.99
C LYS A 60 -12.34 -0.22 -6.69
N LEU A 61 -11.63 0.94 -6.71
CA LEU A 61 -11.56 1.85 -5.58
C LEU A 61 -12.96 2.29 -5.13
N ARG A 62 -13.80 2.73 -6.07
CA ARG A 62 -15.17 3.15 -5.74
C ARG A 62 -15.97 2.04 -5.07
N ARG A 63 -15.86 0.80 -5.56
CA ARG A 63 -16.53 -0.35 -4.93
C ARG A 63 -16.01 -0.61 -3.50
N ALA A 64 -14.70 -0.52 -3.30
CA ALA A 64 -14.11 -0.68 -1.98
C ALA A 64 -14.55 0.43 -1.03
N GLN A 65 -14.58 1.68 -1.48
CA GLN A 65 -15.08 2.81 -0.67
C GLN A 65 -16.55 2.62 -0.26
N THR A 66 -17.42 2.23 -1.18
CA THR A 66 -18.83 1.95 -0.84
C THR A 66 -18.96 0.79 0.17
N ALA A 67 -18.10 -0.24 0.07
CA ALA A 67 -18.09 -1.33 1.04
C ALA A 67 -17.61 -0.87 2.43
N ILE A 68 -16.57 -0.01 2.49
CA ILE A 68 -16.06 0.58 3.73
C ILE A 68 -17.14 1.48 4.37
N GLU A 69 -17.77 2.38 3.60
CA GLU A 69 -18.82 3.26 4.09
C GLU A 69 -19.97 2.47 4.74
N GLY A 70 -20.43 1.40 4.06
CA GLY A 70 -21.45 0.52 4.61
C GLY A 70 -21.01 -0.21 5.89
N MET A 71 -19.72 -0.58 6.00
CA MET A 71 -19.20 -1.27 7.17
C MET A 71 -18.82 -0.33 8.32
N SER A 72 -18.34 0.90 8.01
CA SER A 72 -17.94 1.88 9.01
C SER A 72 -19.10 2.18 9.99
N HIS A 73 -20.28 2.48 9.47
CA HIS A 73 -21.43 2.72 10.32
C HIS A 73 -21.79 1.56 11.26
N TYR A 74 -21.62 0.33 10.79
CA TYR A 74 -21.81 -0.85 11.61
C TYR A 74 -20.70 -0.99 12.65
N SER A 75 -19.44 -0.83 12.26
CA SER A 75 -18.28 -0.87 13.15
C SER A 75 -18.38 0.20 14.25
N ASP A 76 -18.69 1.44 13.88
CA ASP A 76 -18.81 2.56 14.83
C ASP A 76 -19.91 2.31 15.86
N ARG A 77 -21.05 1.78 15.40
CA ARG A 77 -22.15 1.40 16.31
C ARG A 77 -21.75 0.27 17.25
N LEU A 78 -21.05 -0.73 16.72
CA LEU A 78 -20.59 -1.88 17.51
C LEU A 78 -19.58 -1.46 18.58
N HIS A 79 -18.60 -0.62 18.20
CA HIS A 79 -17.64 -0.04 19.15
C HIS A 79 -18.34 0.89 20.18
N GLY A 80 -19.29 1.70 19.76
CA GLY A 80 -20.08 2.56 20.65
C GLY A 80 -20.87 1.77 21.67
N LEU A 81 -21.52 0.67 21.26
CA LEU A 81 -22.19 -0.25 22.17
C LEU A 81 -21.21 -0.88 23.16
N LEU A 82 -20.09 -1.43 22.67
CA LEU A 82 -19.07 -2.03 23.52
C LEU A 82 -18.57 -1.02 24.57
N ALA A 83 -18.21 0.18 24.16
CA ALA A 83 -17.74 1.25 25.05
C ALA A 83 -18.80 1.66 26.10
N SER A 84 -20.07 1.78 25.69
CA SER A 84 -21.19 2.10 26.58
C SER A 84 -21.42 1.02 27.66
N PHE A 85 -21.38 -0.26 27.25
CA PHE A 85 -21.53 -1.35 28.20
C PHE A 85 -20.33 -1.51 29.13
N LEU A 86 -19.12 -1.26 28.66
CA LEU A 86 -17.92 -1.26 29.49
C LEU A 86 -17.94 -0.15 30.54
N SER A 87 -18.44 1.04 30.19
CA SER A 87 -18.54 2.17 31.12
C SER A 87 -19.53 1.91 32.26
N SER A 88 -20.57 1.12 31.97
CA SER A 88 -21.63 0.77 32.96
C SER A 88 -21.37 -0.54 33.70
N SER A 89 -20.33 -1.29 33.35
CA SER A 89 -19.98 -2.59 33.94
C SER A 89 -18.61 -2.49 34.63
N THR A 90 -18.62 -2.29 35.93
CA THR A 90 -17.37 -2.32 36.73
C THR A 90 -16.85 -3.75 36.82
N GLY A 91 -15.67 -4.00 36.25
CA GLY A 91 -14.94 -5.25 36.45
C GLY A 91 -15.17 -6.34 35.40
N PHE A 92 -15.79 -6.04 34.24
CA PHE A 92 -15.87 -7.00 33.15
C PHE A 92 -14.46 -7.31 32.62
N THR A 93 -14.12 -8.60 32.63
CA THR A 93 -12.87 -9.11 32.06
C THR A 93 -13.23 -10.21 31.07
N THR A 94 -12.52 -10.24 29.95
CA THR A 94 -12.65 -11.32 28.96
C THR A 94 -11.27 -11.92 28.72
N GLU A 95 -11.23 -13.20 28.44
CA GLU A 95 -9.97 -13.90 28.09
C GLU A 95 -9.30 -13.26 26.87
N LEU A 96 -10.08 -12.64 25.94
CA LEU A 96 -9.58 -11.97 24.75
C LEU A 96 -8.91 -10.61 25.02
N ALA A 97 -9.07 -10.05 26.23
CA ALA A 97 -8.41 -8.82 26.66
C ALA A 97 -7.19 -9.09 27.60
N ALA A 98 -6.89 -10.36 27.88
CA ALA A 98 -5.80 -10.72 28.78
C ALA A 98 -4.44 -10.34 28.20
N VAL A 99 -3.75 -9.39 28.82
CA VAL A 99 -2.38 -9.01 28.44
C VAL A 99 -1.40 -10.07 28.99
N ARG A 100 -0.61 -10.65 28.11
CA ARG A 100 0.40 -11.68 28.41
C ARG A 100 1.77 -11.26 27.90
N ASP A 101 2.82 -11.92 28.40
CA ASP A 101 4.16 -11.76 27.84
C ASP A 101 4.16 -12.24 26.38
N CYS A 102 4.57 -11.39 25.46
CA CYS A 102 4.53 -11.67 24.02
C CYS A 102 5.65 -12.65 23.61
N LYS A 103 5.42 -13.94 23.76
CA LYS A 103 6.34 -15.01 23.35
C LYS A 103 6.00 -15.56 21.96
N LYS A 104 4.71 -15.67 21.64
CA LYS A 104 4.22 -16.15 20.35
C LYS A 104 3.26 -15.15 19.73
N VAL A 105 3.65 -14.60 18.60
CA VAL A 105 2.93 -13.50 17.93
C VAL A 105 2.51 -13.93 16.54
N VAL A 106 1.25 -13.65 16.20
CA VAL A 106 0.75 -13.78 14.84
C VAL A 106 0.71 -12.39 14.20
N VAL A 107 1.34 -12.27 13.03
CA VAL A 107 1.28 -11.06 12.22
C VAL A 107 0.47 -11.33 10.95
N ILE A 108 -0.65 -10.66 10.81
CA ILE A 108 -1.45 -10.67 9.57
C ILE A 108 -0.94 -9.53 8.70
N ALA A 109 -0.25 -9.87 7.63
CA ALA A 109 0.40 -8.90 6.75
C ALA A 109 -0.32 -8.81 5.40
N VAL A 110 -0.75 -7.59 5.01
CA VAL A 110 -1.61 -7.36 3.85
C VAL A 110 -0.87 -6.56 2.78
N ALA A 111 -0.80 -7.10 1.56
CA ALA A 111 -0.33 -6.37 0.38
C ALA A 111 -1.10 -6.80 -0.87
N SER A 112 -0.73 -6.28 -2.04
CA SER A 112 -1.39 -6.59 -3.29
C SER A 112 -0.94 -7.91 -3.90
N ASP A 113 -1.75 -8.46 -4.82
CA ASP A 113 -1.35 -9.59 -5.67
C ASP A 113 -0.42 -9.16 -6.78
N THR A 114 -0.63 -7.96 -7.34
CA THR A 114 0.05 -7.47 -8.53
C THR A 114 0.84 -6.19 -8.24
N GLY A 115 1.84 -5.92 -9.07
CA GLY A 115 2.59 -4.66 -9.03
C GLY A 115 1.82 -3.46 -9.63
N LEU A 116 2.57 -2.46 -10.06
CA LEU A 116 2.09 -1.23 -10.70
C LEU A 116 1.20 -0.35 -9.78
N CYS A 117 1.38 -0.47 -8.47
CA CYS A 117 0.74 0.34 -7.44
C CYS A 117 1.73 1.32 -6.76
N GLY A 118 2.73 1.79 -7.48
CA GLY A 118 3.75 2.70 -6.96
C GLY A 118 4.55 2.08 -5.82
N THR A 119 4.72 2.83 -4.74
CA THR A 119 5.46 2.44 -3.54
C THR A 119 4.63 1.65 -2.51
N PHE A 120 3.34 1.40 -2.78
CA PHE A 120 2.40 0.77 -1.85
C PHE A 120 2.97 -0.51 -1.20
N ASN A 121 3.36 -1.50 -2.02
CA ASN A 121 3.90 -2.76 -1.48
C ASN A 121 5.21 -2.55 -0.70
N ALA A 122 6.10 -1.71 -1.20
CA ALA A 122 7.37 -1.44 -0.53
C ALA A 122 7.18 -0.82 0.85
N ASN A 123 6.22 0.12 0.97
CA ASN A 123 5.92 0.80 2.22
C ASN A 123 5.34 -0.18 3.26
N VAL A 124 4.38 -1.03 2.86
CA VAL A 124 3.80 -2.03 3.78
C VAL A 124 4.83 -3.07 4.19
N ILE A 125 5.63 -3.59 3.25
CA ILE A 125 6.72 -4.54 3.55
C ILE A 125 7.75 -3.90 4.49
N GLY A 126 8.06 -2.61 4.31
CA GLY A 126 8.89 -1.84 5.24
C GLY A 126 8.31 -1.80 6.66
N ARG A 127 7.00 -1.57 6.78
CA ARG A 127 6.30 -1.59 8.07
C ARG A 127 6.33 -2.98 8.72
N VAL A 128 6.09 -4.05 7.94
CA VAL A 128 6.19 -5.44 8.42
C VAL A 128 7.60 -5.73 8.97
N ARG A 129 8.66 -5.27 8.30
CA ARG A 129 10.03 -5.42 8.79
C ARG A 129 10.25 -4.70 10.11
N ALA A 130 9.78 -3.47 10.23
CA ALA A 130 9.90 -2.69 11.47
C ALA A 130 9.18 -3.37 12.65
N VAL A 131 7.98 -3.92 12.41
CA VAL A 131 7.23 -4.71 13.41
C VAL A 131 8.00 -5.99 13.78
N LEU A 132 8.51 -6.70 12.78
CA LEU A 132 9.31 -7.92 12.97
C LEU A 132 10.58 -7.66 13.77
N ASP A 133 11.28 -6.56 13.49
CA ASP A 133 12.51 -6.20 14.24
C ASP A 133 12.20 -5.91 15.71
N GLY A 134 11.04 -5.31 16.01
CA GLY A 134 10.55 -5.15 17.37
C GLY A 134 10.32 -6.47 18.11
N TYR A 135 9.69 -7.44 17.44
CA TYR A 135 9.46 -8.77 18.04
C TYR A 135 10.73 -9.61 18.15
N LYS A 136 11.67 -9.47 17.23
CA LYS A 136 12.99 -10.11 17.34
C LYS A 136 13.78 -9.59 18.55
N ALA A 137 13.71 -8.29 18.83
CA ALA A 137 14.36 -7.70 19.98
C ALA A 137 13.80 -8.24 21.30
N SER A 138 12.51 -8.62 21.35
CA SER A 138 11.87 -9.26 22.49
C SER A 138 11.98 -10.81 22.49
N ASN A 139 12.70 -11.38 21.53
CA ASN A 139 12.88 -12.83 21.33
C ASN A 139 11.56 -13.60 21.19
N ALA A 140 10.55 -12.98 20.55
CA ALA A 140 9.25 -13.58 20.29
C ALA A 140 9.28 -14.44 19.00
N GLU A 141 8.60 -15.57 19.05
CA GLU A 141 8.32 -16.39 17.87
C GLU A 141 7.22 -15.74 17.04
N VAL A 142 7.48 -15.49 15.73
CA VAL A 142 6.53 -14.82 14.86
C VAL A 142 6.02 -15.77 13.78
N GLU A 143 4.69 -15.93 13.72
CA GLU A 143 3.97 -16.64 12.68
C GLU A 143 3.27 -15.63 11.76
N PHE A 144 3.28 -15.86 10.44
CA PHE A 144 2.67 -14.95 9.47
C PHE A 144 1.44 -15.57 8.80
N TYR A 145 0.35 -14.78 8.77
CA TYR A 145 -0.75 -14.93 7.83
C TYR A 145 -0.62 -13.86 6.75
N THR A 146 -0.60 -14.25 5.49
CA THR A 146 -0.38 -13.31 4.40
C THR A 146 -1.61 -13.14 3.54
N VAL A 147 -1.89 -11.87 3.19
CA VAL A 147 -2.89 -11.48 2.20
C VAL A 147 -2.16 -10.87 1.01
N GLY A 148 -2.37 -11.46 -0.17
CA GLY A 148 -1.76 -11.02 -1.41
C GLY A 148 -0.37 -11.59 -1.69
N LYS A 149 -0.17 -11.95 -2.96
CA LYS A 149 1.03 -12.64 -3.44
C LYS A 149 2.33 -11.88 -3.16
N LYS A 150 2.30 -10.54 -3.24
CA LYS A 150 3.50 -9.71 -3.00
C LYS A 150 3.96 -9.79 -1.54
N MET A 151 3.03 -9.90 -0.60
CA MET A 151 3.38 -10.09 0.80
C MET A 151 3.88 -11.50 1.06
N HIS A 152 3.21 -12.51 0.51
CA HIS A 152 3.64 -13.90 0.61
C HIS A 152 5.10 -14.09 0.16
N ASP A 153 5.42 -13.58 -1.05
CA ASP A 153 6.79 -13.64 -1.60
C ASP A 153 7.80 -12.87 -0.72
N ALA A 154 7.38 -11.74 -0.11
CA ALA A 154 8.25 -10.94 0.74
C ALA A 154 8.55 -11.65 2.07
N VAL A 155 7.55 -12.25 2.72
CA VAL A 155 7.69 -12.99 3.98
C VAL A 155 8.58 -14.23 3.79
N ARG A 156 8.41 -14.96 2.67
CA ARG A 156 9.30 -16.07 2.32
C ARG A 156 10.76 -15.64 2.16
N LYS A 157 11.00 -14.48 1.54
CA LYS A 157 12.36 -13.90 1.42
C LYS A 157 12.96 -13.49 2.76
N LEU A 158 12.13 -13.23 3.78
CA LEU A 158 12.56 -12.96 5.14
C LEU A 158 12.88 -14.25 5.93
N GLY A 159 12.69 -15.43 5.34
CA GLY A 159 12.98 -16.73 5.95
C GLY A 159 11.83 -17.34 6.75
N TYR A 160 10.61 -16.82 6.61
CA TYR A 160 9.42 -17.36 7.28
C TYR A 160 8.57 -18.17 6.31
N THR A 161 7.81 -19.13 6.86
CA THR A 161 6.79 -19.88 6.11
C THR A 161 5.44 -19.26 6.42
N PRO A 162 4.85 -18.48 5.47
CA PRO A 162 3.57 -17.83 5.72
C PRO A 162 2.41 -18.82 5.56
N ARG A 163 1.34 -18.60 6.32
CA ARG A 163 0.05 -19.24 6.14
C ARG A 163 -0.74 -18.58 5.03
N GLU A 164 -1.52 -19.35 4.27
CA GLU A 164 -2.17 -18.93 3.03
C GLU A 164 -3.69 -18.77 3.14
N GLU A 165 -4.29 -19.05 4.30
CA GLU A 165 -5.74 -19.07 4.49
C GLU A 165 -6.42 -17.74 4.11
N LEU A 166 -5.72 -16.60 4.28
CA LEU A 166 -6.21 -15.28 3.89
C LEU A 166 -5.77 -14.84 2.49
N MET A 167 -4.95 -15.61 1.78
CA MET A 167 -4.45 -15.23 0.45
C MET A 167 -5.56 -14.88 -0.56
N PRO A 168 -6.67 -15.64 -0.66
CA PRO A 168 -7.74 -15.36 -1.62
C PRO A 168 -8.48 -14.04 -1.35
N GLN A 169 -8.31 -13.44 -0.17
CA GLN A 169 -9.04 -12.25 0.26
C GLN A 169 -8.40 -10.91 -0.20
N SER A 170 -7.32 -10.97 -0.97
CA SER A 170 -6.54 -9.79 -1.36
C SER A 170 -7.29 -8.77 -2.24
N SER A 171 -8.23 -9.22 -3.08
CA SER A 171 -8.93 -8.35 -4.05
C SER A 171 -10.42 -8.16 -3.79
N ALA A 172 -11.04 -9.09 -3.09
CA ALA A 172 -12.47 -9.07 -2.75
C ALA A 172 -12.72 -9.81 -1.43
N PRO A 173 -12.45 -9.17 -0.29
CA PRO A 173 -12.62 -9.78 1.01
C PRO A 173 -14.06 -10.25 1.24
N LYS A 174 -14.21 -11.50 1.71
CA LYS A 174 -15.51 -12.08 2.08
C LYS A 174 -15.59 -12.21 3.59
N TYR A 175 -16.61 -11.59 4.18
CA TYR A 175 -16.77 -11.57 5.62
C TYR A 175 -16.69 -12.97 6.27
N ASN A 176 -17.40 -13.96 5.74
CA ASN A 176 -17.47 -15.29 6.33
C ASN A 176 -16.10 -15.99 6.41
N ASP A 177 -15.29 -15.85 5.37
CA ASP A 177 -13.96 -16.47 5.30
C ASP A 177 -13.01 -15.80 6.32
N ILE A 178 -13.07 -14.48 6.41
CA ILE A 178 -12.26 -13.69 7.34
C ILE A 178 -12.70 -13.94 8.79
N ALA A 179 -14.00 -13.99 9.04
CA ALA A 179 -14.54 -14.29 10.35
C ALA A 179 -14.16 -15.73 10.82
N ALA A 180 -14.05 -16.68 9.91
CA ALA A 180 -13.57 -18.02 10.25
C ALA A 180 -12.13 -18.00 10.77
N VAL A 181 -11.23 -17.29 10.09
CA VAL A 181 -9.83 -17.12 10.52
C VAL A 181 -9.76 -16.31 11.83
N ALA A 182 -10.57 -15.26 11.98
CA ALA A 182 -10.61 -14.49 13.22
C ALA A 182 -11.02 -15.37 14.42
N ARG A 183 -12.01 -16.28 14.25
CA ARG A 183 -12.42 -17.23 15.29
C ARG A 183 -11.33 -18.24 15.62
N GLU A 184 -10.64 -18.76 14.62
CA GLU A 184 -9.48 -19.64 14.83
C GLU A 184 -8.41 -18.92 15.66
N LEU A 185 -8.06 -17.68 15.32
CA LEU A 185 -7.06 -16.91 16.06
C LEU A 185 -7.53 -16.58 17.48
N MET A 186 -8.80 -16.25 17.68
CA MET A 186 -9.35 -16.05 19.03
C MET A 186 -9.28 -17.31 19.88
N GLU A 187 -9.58 -18.48 19.32
CA GLU A 187 -9.49 -19.75 20.05
C GLU A 187 -8.04 -20.10 20.38
N ARG A 188 -7.09 -19.89 19.45
CA ARG A 188 -5.66 -20.07 19.72
C ARG A 188 -5.14 -19.10 20.79
N PHE A 189 -5.70 -17.87 20.85
CA PHE A 189 -5.37 -16.91 21.89
C PHE A 189 -5.96 -17.33 23.24
N ARG A 190 -7.20 -17.84 23.32
CA ARG A 190 -7.83 -18.35 24.53
C ARG A 190 -7.05 -19.53 25.12
N THR A 191 -6.63 -20.46 24.29
CA THR A 191 -5.85 -21.65 24.71
C THR A 191 -4.41 -21.33 25.07
N GLY A 192 -3.94 -20.08 24.89
CA GLY A 192 -2.55 -19.70 25.16
C GLY A 192 -1.56 -20.21 24.10
N ALA A 193 -2.04 -20.65 22.94
CA ALA A 193 -1.18 -21.05 21.83
C ALA A 193 -0.50 -19.85 21.17
N ILE A 194 -1.11 -18.67 21.25
CA ILE A 194 -0.58 -17.36 20.80
C ILE A 194 -0.89 -16.29 21.85
N ASP A 195 0.00 -15.30 21.97
CA ASP A 195 -0.09 -14.24 22.98
C ASP A 195 -0.51 -12.90 22.37
N ARG A 196 -0.35 -12.74 21.05
CA ARG A 196 -0.69 -11.48 20.36
C ARG A 196 -1.03 -11.71 18.90
N VAL A 197 -1.96 -10.94 18.40
CA VAL A 197 -2.27 -10.85 16.96
C VAL A 197 -2.17 -9.40 16.54
N GLU A 198 -1.35 -9.12 15.53
CA GLU A 198 -1.19 -7.78 14.95
C GLU A 198 -1.49 -7.81 13.46
N VAL A 199 -2.25 -6.83 12.97
CA VAL A 199 -2.57 -6.67 11.56
C VAL A 199 -1.74 -5.52 11.00
N VAL A 200 -0.96 -5.79 9.96
CA VAL A 200 -0.13 -4.78 9.27
C VAL A 200 -0.67 -4.58 7.87
N TYR A 201 -1.18 -3.40 7.62
CA TYR A 201 -1.82 -3.05 6.35
C TYR A 201 -1.59 -1.58 6.01
N SER A 202 -2.12 -1.11 4.88
CA SER A 202 -2.07 0.31 4.52
C SER A 202 -3.45 0.93 4.69
N HIS A 203 -3.55 1.90 5.60
CA HIS A 203 -4.76 2.67 5.86
C HIS A 203 -5.00 3.72 4.75
N PHE A 204 -6.22 3.77 4.24
CA PHE A 204 -6.65 4.71 3.22
C PHE A 204 -7.06 6.05 3.86
N LYS A 205 -6.17 7.05 3.85
CA LYS A 205 -6.52 8.41 4.28
C LYS A 205 -7.10 9.26 3.15
N SER A 206 -6.55 9.12 1.95
CA SER A 206 -7.02 9.82 0.76
C SER A 206 -6.48 9.15 -0.50
N ALA A 207 -6.98 9.55 -1.68
CA ALA A 207 -6.47 9.06 -2.95
C ALA A 207 -4.95 9.27 -3.13
N ALA A 208 -4.38 10.32 -2.52
CA ALA A 208 -2.95 10.64 -2.61
C ALA A 208 -2.12 10.09 -1.44
N LYS A 209 -2.74 9.77 -0.30
CA LYS A 209 -2.01 9.36 0.92
C LYS A 209 -2.56 8.04 1.46
N GLN A 210 -1.71 7.02 1.40
CA GLN A 210 -1.89 5.72 2.04
C GLN A 210 -0.80 5.57 3.10
N GLU A 211 -1.20 5.21 4.32
CA GLU A 211 -0.29 5.11 5.47
C GLU A 211 -0.17 3.67 5.95
N PRO A 212 1.03 3.08 5.95
CA PRO A 212 1.22 1.73 6.47
C PRO A 212 1.14 1.76 8.00
N VAL A 213 0.17 1.04 8.54
CA VAL A 213 -0.12 0.94 9.97
C VAL A 213 0.04 -0.49 10.47
N GLY A 214 0.29 -0.65 11.77
CA GLY A 214 0.20 -1.92 12.47
C GLY A 214 -0.75 -1.74 13.63
N GLU A 215 -1.81 -2.53 13.70
CA GLU A 215 -2.86 -2.48 14.70
C GLU A 215 -2.93 -3.81 15.44
N VAL A 216 -3.04 -3.73 16.76
CA VAL A 216 -3.20 -4.91 17.62
C VAL A 216 -4.65 -5.35 17.56
N LEU A 217 -4.88 -6.57 17.11
CA LEU A 217 -6.20 -7.18 17.07
C LEU A 217 -6.50 -7.95 18.37
N LEU A 218 -5.50 -8.66 18.90
CA LEU A 218 -5.55 -9.36 20.18
C LEU A 218 -4.26 -9.09 20.96
N PRO A 219 -4.33 -8.82 22.26
CA PRO A 219 -5.52 -8.68 23.09
C PRO A 219 -6.40 -7.48 22.71
N VAL A 220 -7.70 -7.60 22.90
CA VAL A 220 -8.65 -6.52 22.63
C VAL A 220 -8.48 -5.43 23.68
N GLU A 221 -8.24 -4.19 23.22
CA GLU A 221 -8.23 -3.04 24.12
C GLU A 221 -9.67 -2.65 24.50
N LEU A 222 -10.04 -2.94 25.75
CA LEU A 222 -11.31 -2.54 26.31
C LEU A 222 -11.22 -1.09 26.84
N LYS A 223 -11.52 -0.11 25.97
CA LYS A 223 -11.54 1.31 26.37
C LYS A 223 -12.97 1.71 26.67
N PRO A 224 -13.28 2.20 27.90
CA PRO A 224 -14.55 2.86 28.17
C PRO A 224 -14.64 4.13 27.33
N ALA A 225 -15.83 4.62 27.10
CA ALA A 225 -16.06 5.88 26.35
C ALA A 225 -15.38 7.05 27.10
N GLU A 226 -14.44 7.71 26.42
CA GLU A 226 -13.69 8.86 26.99
C GLU A 226 -14.53 10.14 27.14
N ASN A 227 -15.75 10.17 26.56
CA ASN A 227 -16.62 11.35 26.61
C ASN A 227 -17.72 11.20 27.65
N ASP A 228 -17.61 11.93 28.72
CA ASP A 228 -18.65 12.19 29.76
C ASP A 228 -19.95 12.79 29.17
N SER A 229 -19.97 13.11 27.88
CA SER A 229 -21.07 13.80 27.19
C SER A 229 -21.96 12.88 26.33
N ALA A 230 -21.62 11.60 26.18
CA ALA A 230 -22.54 10.68 25.52
C ALA A 230 -23.73 10.41 26.46
N PRO A 231 -24.98 10.65 26.03
CA PRO A 231 -26.12 10.30 26.85
C PRO A 231 -26.03 8.84 27.22
N THR A 232 -26.02 8.54 28.52
CA THR A 232 -26.07 7.18 29.04
C THR A 232 -27.44 6.64 28.62
N VAL A 233 -27.52 6.01 27.45
CA VAL A 233 -28.70 5.33 27.00
C VAL A 233 -28.82 4.08 27.85
N ASP A 234 -29.87 4.04 28.70
CA ASP A 234 -30.12 2.86 29.51
C ASP A 234 -30.77 1.78 28.62
N TYR A 235 -29.91 0.90 28.11
CA TYR A 235 -30.35 -0.20 27.26
C TYR A 235 -30.98 -1.30 28.11
N ILE A 236 -32.17 -1.77 27.71
CA ILE A 236 -32.71 -3.03 28.21
C ILE A 236 -31.95 -4.17 27.56
N VAL A 237 -31.27 -4.99 28.38
CA VAL A 237 -30.41 -6.06 27.91
C VAL A 237 -30.98 -7.41 28.34
N GLU A 238 -31.17 -8.27 27.38
CA GLU A 238 -31.61 -9.65 27.57
C GLU A 238 -30.64 -10.62 26.89
N PRO A 239 -30.26 -11.75 27.53
CA PRO A 239 -30.63 -12.20 28.86
C PRO A 239 -29.83 -11.53 29.99
N GLY A 240 -28.65 -10.96 29.70
CA GLY A 240 -27.80 -10.27 30.67
C GLY A 240 -26.66 -9.47 30.01
N ARG A 241 -26.03 -8.55 30.78
CA ARG A 241 -24.97 -7.68 30.27
C ARG A 241 -23.68 -8.48 30.01
N GLU A 242 -23.36 -9.46 30.84
CA GLU A 242 -22.15 -10.28 30.70
C GLU A 242 -22.22 -11.18 29.47
N GLU A 243 -23.38 -11.80 29.24
CA GLU A 243 -23.62 -12.64 28.06
C GLU A 243 -23.56 -11.82 26.76
N LEU A 244 -24.11 -10.58 26.80
CA LEU A 244 -24.04 -9.67 25.67
C LEU A 244 -22.58 -9.29 25.36
N LEU A 245 -21.81 -8.89 26.38
CA LEU A 245 -20.38 -8.55 26.21
C LEU A 245 -19.56 -9.74 25.72
N ALA A 246 -19.82 -10.95 26.22
CA ALA A 246 -19.19 -12.16 25.76
C ALA A 246 -19.47 -12.47 24.26
N ALA A 247 -20.63 -12.06 23.75
CA ALA A 247 -20.99 -12.20 22.35
C ALA A 247 -20.47 -11.03 21.48
N LEU A 248 -20.42 -9.80 22.05
CA LEU A 248 -19.97 -8.61 21.32
C LEU A 248 -18.47 -8.59 21.06
N VAL A 249 -17.64 -8.95 22.04
CA VAL A 249 -16.18 -8.86 21.90
C VAL A 249 -15.64 -9.69 20.72
N PRO A 250 -16.01 -10.97 20.54
CA PRO A 250 -15.62 -11.73 19.36
C PRO A 250 -16.09 -11.07 18.06
N LYS A 251 -17.29 -10.50 18.07
CA LYS A 251 -17.85 -9.81 16.89
C LYS A 251 -17.09 -8.56 16.50
N VAL A 252 -16.63 -7.79 17.49
CA VAL A 252 -15.75 -6.62 17.26
C VAL A 252 -14.45 -7.06 16.58
N VAL A 253 -13.81 -8.13 17.05
CA VAL A 253 -12.56 -8.66 16.45
C VAL A 253 -12.79 -9.09 14.99
N GLU A 254 -13.88 -9.83 14.71
CA GLU A 254 -14.20 -10.23 13.34
C GLU A 254 -14.38 -9.01 12.41
N VAL A 255 -15.12 -8.00 12.88
CA VAL A 255 -15.42 -6.78 12.12
C VAL A 255 -14.19 -5.93 11.94
N GLN A 256 -13.34 -5.79 12.96
CA GLN A 256 -12.09 -5.02 12.89
C GLN A 256 -11.15 -5.62 11.85
N LEU A 257 -10.95 -6.95 11.86
CA LEU A 257 -10.12 -7.62 10.86
C LEU A 257 -10.70 -7.43 9.44
N PHE A 258 -12.00 -7.60 9.28
CA PHE A 258 -12.66 -7.41 7.98
C PHE A 258 -12.53 -5.98 7.45
N THR A 259 -12.74 -4.99 8.32
CA THR A 259 -12.61 -3.56 7.96
C THR A 259 -11.18 -3.21 7.59
N ALA A 260 -10.18 -3.73 8.30
CA ALA A 260 -8.76 -3.54 7.97
C ALA A 260 -8.42 -4.09 6.58
N LEU A 261 -8.98 -5.26 6.20
CA LEU A 261 -8.77 -5.80 4.86
C LEU A 261 -9.47 -4.99 3.76
N LEU A 262 -10.70 -4.51 4.00
CA LEU A 262 -11.41 -3.62 3.06
C LEU A 262 -10.64 -2.32 2.85
N ASP A 263 -10.11 -1.74 3.91
CA ASP A 263 -9.33 -0.51 3.89
C ASP A 263 -8.02 -0.70 3.11
N ALA A 264 -7.33 -1.82 3.32
CA ALA A 264 -6.15 -2.20 2.55
C ALA A 264 -6.44 -2.30 1.04
N VAL A 265 -7.58 -2.88 0.64
CA VAL A 265 -8.01 -2.97 -0.76
C VAL A 265 -8.27 -1.59 -1.35
N ALA A 266 -8.90 -0.69 -0.61
CA ALA A 266 -9.12 0.68 -1.06
C ALA A 266 -7.78 1.43 -1.21
N ALA A 267 -6.87 1.30 -0.24
CA ALA A 267 -5.54 1.90 -0.29
C ALA A 267 -4.71 1.39 -1.49
N GLU A 268 -4.76 0.08 -1.78
CA GLU A 268 -4.11 -0.51 -2.95
C GLU A 268 -4.61 0.08 -4.26
N HIS A 269 -5.94 0.14 -4.42
CA HIS A 269 -6.53 0.65 -5.66
C HIS A 269 -6.31 2.16 -5.82
N ALA A 270 -6.32 2.94 -4.74
CA ALA A 270 -5.98 4.36 -4.75
C ALA A 270 -4.52 4.59 -5.19
N ALA A 271 -3.58 3.86 -4.60
CA ALA A 271 -2.17 3.90 -4.99
C ALA A 271 -1.98 3.54 -6.47
N ARG A 272 -2.70 2.53 -6.96
CA ARG A 272 -2.65 2.13 -8.37
C ARG A 272 -3.24 3.19 -9.30
N VAL A 273 -4.35 3.83 -8.95
CA VAL A 273 -4.93 4.94 -9.73
C VAL A 273 -3.91 6.06 -9.89
N LEU A 274 -3.26 6.48 -8.79
CA LEU A 274 -2.26 7.54 -8.81
C LEU A 274 -1.03 7.14 -9.64
N ALA A 275 -0.51 5.94 -9.45
CA ALA A 275 0.65 5.43 -10.19
C ALA A 275 0.37 5.37 -11.71
N MET A 276 -0.83 4.92 -12.10
CA MET A 276 -1.23 4.83 -13.51
C MET A 276 -1.51 6.21 -14.12
N GLN A 277 -2.00 7.18 -13.33
CA GLN A 277 -2.12 8.56 -13.76
C GLN A 277 -0.75 9.14 -14.11
N ILE A 278 0.20 9.07 -13.18
CA ILE A 278 1.58 9.56 -13.37
C ILE A 278 2.23 8.87 -14.57
N ALA A 279 2.05 7.55 -14.73
CA ALA A 279 2.61 6.81 -15.85
C ALA A 279 2.00 7.24 -17.20
N THR A 280 0.71 7.56 -17.24
CA THR A 280 0.02 8.04 -18.44
C THR A 280 0.48 9.45 -18.82
N ASP A 281 0.66 10.33 -17.84
CA ASP A 281 1.15 11.70 -18.05
C ASP A 281 2.60 11.69 -18.55
N ASN A 282 3.47 10.91 -17.90
CA ASN A 282 4.86 10.73 -18.34
C ASN A 282 4.96 10.15 -19.77
N ALA A 283 4.06 9.23 -20.13
CA ALA A 283 4.01 8.70 -21.49
C ALA A 283 3.58 9.75 -22.49
N THR A 284 2.66 10.65 -22.14
CA THR A 284 2.23 11.79 -22.98
C THR A 284 3.38 12.74 -23.26
N ASP A 285 4.13 13.10 -22.22
CA ASP A 285 5.28 14.00 -22.34
C ASP A 285 6.39 13.38 -23.19
N LEU A 286 6.65 12.08 -23.00
CA LEU A 286 7.64 11.35 -23.78
C LEU A 286 7.25 11.25 -25.26
N ILE A 287 5.96 11.04 -25.58
CA ILE A 287 5.46 11.06 -26.97
C ILE A 287 5.70 12.42 -27.60
N SER A 288 5.45 13.52 -26.88
CA SER A 288 5.67 14.86 -27.37
C SER A 288 7.14 15.13 -27.67
N GLN A 289 8.04 14.75 -26.76
CA GLN A 289 9.49 14.86 -26.94
C GLN A 289 9.99 14.05 -28.15
N LEU A 290 9.62 12.78 -28.23
CA LEU A 290 10.01 11.90 -29.34
C LEU A 290 9.47 12.39 -30.68
N THR A 291 8.28 13.02 -30.69
CA THR A 291 7.70 13.60 -31.91
C THR A 291 8.50 14.81 -32.41
N LEU A 292 8.96 15.65 -31.49
CA LEU A 292 9.87 16.77 -31.81
C LEU A 292 11.20 16.25 -32.36
N GLU A 293 11.80 15.27 -31.72
CA GLU A 293 13.04 14.62 -32.18
C GLU A 293 12.88 14.00 -33.58
N TYR A 294 11.79 13.28 -33.80
CA TYR A 294 11.47 12.69 -35.11
C TYR A 294 11.37 13.76 -36.19
N ASN A 295 10.61 14.85 -35.94
CA ASN A 295 10.44 15.93 -36.91
C ASN A 295 11.78 16.64 -37.23
N LYS A 296 12.59 16.90 -36.20
CA LYS A 296 13.94 17.49 -36.37
C LYS A 296 14.85 16.59 -37.19
N GLY A 297 14.90 15.28 -36.84
CA GLY A 297 15.70 14.31 -37.56
C GLY A 297 15.23 14.15 -39.02
N ARG A 298 13.90 14.16 -39.25
CA ARG A 298 13.34 14.12 -40.62
C ARG A 298 13.75 15.32 -41.44
N GLN A 299 13.65 16.54 -40.86
CA GLN A 299 14.08 17.76 -41.58
C GLN A 299 15.58 17.72 -41.92
N GLN A 300 16.41 17.25 -40.98
CA GLN A 300 17.83 17.12 -41.19
C GLN A 300 18.19 16.07 -42.29
N ALA A 301 17.47 14.95 -42.30
CA ALA A 301 17.62 13.93 -43.35
C ALA A 301 17.26 14.49 -44.74
N ILE A 302 16.14 15.19 -44.85
CA ILE A 302 15.70 15.86 -46.10
C ILE A 302 16.75 16.90 -46.56
N THR A 303 17.28 17.72 -45.63
CA THR A 303 18.29 18.73 -45.94
C THR A 303 19.58 18.07 -46.43
N ASN A 304 20.04 16.99 -45.79
CA ASN A 304 21.21 16.27 -46.24
C ASN A 304 20.99 15.66 -47.63
N GLU A 305 19.84 15.06 -47.89
CA GLU A 305 19.52 14.48 -49.20
C GLU A 305 19.50 15.53 -50.31
N LEU A 306 18.95 16.72 -50.02
CA LEU A 306 19.00 17.87 -50.95
C LEU A 306 20.41 18.35 -51.20
N LEU A 307 21.26 18.44 -50.16
CA LEU A 307 22.68 18.81 -50.30
C LEU A 307 23.45 17.79 -51.13
N ASP A 308 23.19 16.50 -50.94
CA ASP A 308 23.85 15.43 -51.72
C ASP A 308 23.44 15.50 -53.19
N ILE A 309 22.15 15.77 -53.51
CA ILE A 309 21.68 15.96 -54.86
C ILE A 309 22.37 17.19 -55.52
N MET A 310 22.43 18.33 -54.81
CA MET A 310 23.08 19.54 -55.29
C MET A 310 24.58 19.36 -55.53
N SER A 311 25.25 18.63 -54.65
CA SER A 311 26.70 18.33 -54.79
C SER A 311 26.97 17.36 -55.94
N GLY A 312 26.02 16.43 -56.19
CA GLY A 312 26.12 15.48 -57.33
C GLY A 312 25.84 16.14 -58.69
N ALA A 313 24.98 17.19 -58.75
CA ALA A 313 24.69 17.93 -59.96
C ALA A 313 25.81 18.88 -60.44
N ASN A 314 26.78 19.18 -59.56
CA ASN A 314 27.96 19.99 -59.87
C ASN A 314 29.22 19.22 -60.30
N ARG A 315 29.09 17.91 -60.53
CA ARG A 315 30.06 17.02 -61.18
C ARG A 315 29.64 16.68 -62.58
#